data_48582246715eb1cdc3b46259557336ef
#
_entry.id   48582246715eb1cdc3b46259557336ef
#
_cell.length_a   1.000
_cell.length_b   1.000
_cell.length_c   1.000
_cell.angle_alpha   90.00
_cell.angle_beta   90.00
_cell.angle_gamma   90.00
#
_symmetry.space_group_name_H-M   'P 1'
#
loop_
_entity.id
_entity.type
_entity.pdbx_description
1 polymer ?
#
loop_
_entity_poly.entity_id
_entity_poly.type
_entity_poly.pdbx_seq_one_letter_code
_entity_poly.pdbx_strand_id
1 'polypeptide(L)'
;MLRLLIADDEKIIRESIRSLIDWESLGIEVVGVCKNGLEAYDAILDSYPDIVLTDIKMPGLSGLELIEKLNDTRENMQFIIL
;
A
#
# COMPACT_ATOMS: atom_id res chain seq x y z
N MET A 1 -0.07 6.66 -15.54
CA MET A 1 -0.65 6.82 -14.19
C MET A 1 0.27 6.24 -13.13
N LEU A 2 0.35 6.88 -12.00
CA LEU A 2 1.03 6.30 -10.85
C LEU A 2 0.17 5.17 -10.28
N ARG A 3 0.81 4.12 -9.80
CA ARG A 3 0.14 2.92 -9.31
C ARG A 3 0.26 2.88 -7.79
N LEU A 4 -0.89 2.80 -7.12
CA LEU A 4 -0.99 2.87 -5.66
C LEU A 4 -1.48 1.56 -5.08
N LEU A 5 -0.82 1.10 -4.02
CA LEU A 5 -1.29 -0.01 -3.21
C LEU A 5 -1.64 0.51 -1.83
N ILE A 6 -2.81 0.11 -1.32
CA ILE A 6 -3.30 0.51 0.00
C ILE A 6 -3.25 -0.70 0.92
N ALA A 7 -2.70 -0.54 2.12
CA ALA A 7 -2.65 -1.59 3.12
C ALA A 7 -3.10 -1.07 4.48
N ASP A 8 -4.16 -1.65 5.03
CA ASP A 8 -4.69 -1.30 6.35
C ASP A 8 -5.51 -2.50 6.85
N ASP A 9 -5.34 -2.90 8.10
CA ASP A 9 -6.06 -4.02 8.66
C ASP A 9 -7.52 -3.69 9.01
N GLU A 10 -7.87 -2.40 9.09
CA GLU A 10 -9.23 -1.97 9.34
C GLU A 10 -10.00 -1.78 8.04
N LYS A 11 -11.02 -2.59 7.84
CA LYS A 11 -11.81 -2.58 6.61
C LYS A 11 -12.41 -1.22 6.31
N ILE A 12 -12.96 -0.56 7.31
CA ILE A 12 -13.61 0.75 7.12
C ILE A 12 -12.59 1.77 6.61
N ILE A 13 -11.40 1.78 7.18
CA ILE A 13 -10.35 2.74 6.80
C ILE A 13 -9.88 2.48 5.38
N ARG A 14 -9.52 1.25 5.04
CA ARG A 14 -9.02 0.96 3.68
C ARG A 14 -10.07 1.18 2.60
N GLU A 15 -11.34 0.83 2.88
CA GLU A 15 -12.43 1.07 1.94
C GLU A 15 -12.72 2.56 1.79
N SER A 16 -12.64 3.33 2.88
CA SER A 16 -12.83 4.77 2.83
C SER A 16 -11.73 5.46 2.03
N ILE A 17 -10.48 5.09 2.24
CA ILE A 17 -9.36 5.64 1.48
C ILE A 17 -9.54 5.34 -0.01
N ARG A 18 -9.92 4.12 -0.31
CA ARG A 18 -10.12 3.71 -1.71
C ARG A 18 -11.26 4.47 -2.37
N SER A 19 -12.38 4.67 -1.69
CA SER A 19 -13.62 5.17 -2.29
C SER A 19 -13.85 6.67 -2.16
N LEU A 20 -13.33 7.31 -1.10
CA LEU A 20 -13.60 8.74 -0.86
C LEU A 20 -12.67 9.68 -1.62
N ILE A 21 -11.56 9.17 -2.11
CA ILE A 21 -10.60 9.98 -2.86
C ILE A 21 -10.75 9.64 -4.34
N ASP A 22 -10.86 10.66 -5.15
CA ASP A 22 -10.92 10.48 -6.61
C ASP A 22 -9.50 10.33 -7.16
N TRP A 23 -8.96 9.12 -7.01
CA TRP A 23 -7.61 8.78 -7.42
C TRP A 23 -7.38 9.00 -8.90
N GLU A 24 -8.37 8.67 -9.72
CA GLU A 24 -8.26 8.81 -11.16
C GLU A 24 -8.01 10.25 -11.57
N SER A 25 -8.71 11.20 -10.95
CA SER A 25 -8.51 12.62 -11.25
C SER A 25 -7.12 13.11 -10.84
N LEU A 26 -6.46 12.42 -9.93
CA LEU A 26 -5.09 12.72 -9.50
C LEU A 26 -4.04 12.00 -10.35
N GLY A 27 -4.45 11.25 -11.36
CA GLY A 27 -3.53 10.48 -12.17
C GLY A 27 -3.01 9.22 -11.48
N ILE A 28 -3.78 8.67 -10.54
CA ILE A 28 -3.38 7.53 -9.74
C ILE A 28 -4.36 6.37 -9.94
N GLU A 29 -3.80 5.18 -10.16
CA GLU A 29 -4.56 3.95 -10.27
C GLU A 29 -4.35 3.11 -9.00
N VAL A 30 -5.43 2.71 -8.32
CA VAL A 30 -5.35 1.82 -7.17
C VAL A 30 -5.23 0.39 -7.68
N VAL A 31 -4.06 -0.21 -7.52
CA VAL A 31 -3.78 -1.56 -8.06
C VAL A 31 -3.98 -2.67 -7.04
N GLY A 32 -4.12 -2.34 -5.77
CA GLY A 32 -4.38 -3.33 -4.74
C GLY A 32 -4.83 -2.70 -3.44
N VAL A 33 -5.65 -3.44 -2.70
CA VAL A 33 -6.13 -3.05 -1.37
C VAL A 33 -5.95 -4.27 -0.48
N CYS A 34 -5.03 -4.18 0.48
CA CYS A 34 -4.60 -5.30 1.29
C CYS A 34 -5.00 -5.11 2.75
N LYS A 35 -5.25 -6.22 3.44
CA LYS A 35 -5.75 -6.20 4.83
C LYS A 35 -4.67 -6.48 5.87
N ASN A 36 -3.48 -6.87 5.45
CA ASN A 36 -2.36 -7.12 6.37
C ASN A 36 -1.04 -6.97 5.63
N GLY A 37 0.06 -6.98 6.39
CA GLY A 37 1.38 -6.76 5.84
C GLY A 37 1.89 -7.88 4.93
N LEU A 38 1.54 -9.14 5.22
CA LEU A 38 1.93 -10.26 4.38
C LEU A 38 1.25 -10.20 3.02
N GLU A 39 -0.03 -9.90 3.01
CA GLU A 39 -0.79 -9.73 1.77
C GLU A 39 -0.24 -8.56 0.97
N ALA A 40 0.10 -7.45 1.65
CA ALA A 40 0.70 -6.29 1.01
C ALA A 40 2.07 -6.63 0.40
N TYR A 41 2.90 -7.38 1.11
CA TYR A 41 4.21 -7.78 0.61
C TYR A 41 4.08 -8.56 -0.68
N ASP A 42 3.21 -9.57 -0.71
CA ASP A 42 2.98 -10.38 -1.90
C ASP A 42 2.44 -9.54 -3.07
N ALA A 43 1.50 -8.65 -2.79
CA ALA A 43 0.92 -7.78 -3.81
C ALA A 43 1.95 -6.79 -4.37
N ILE A 44 2.85 -6.29 -3.55
CA ILE A 44 3.92 -5.40 -4.00
C ILE A 44 4.87 -6.12 -4.95
N LEU A 45 5.25 -7.35 -4.63
CA LEU A 45 6.12 -8.13 -5.49
C LEU A 45 5.46 -8.47 -6.83
N ASP A 46 4.14 -8.62 -6.84
CA ASP A 46 3.37 -8.93 -8.04
C ASP A 46 3.09 -7.71 -8.91
N SER A 47 2.70 -6.61 -8.31
CA SER A 47 2.16 -5.46 -9.04
C SER A 47 3.14 -4.32 -9.27
N TYR A 48 4.27 -4.28 -8.55
CA TYR A 48 5.26 -3.20 -8.66
C TYR A 48 4.64 -1.81 -8.56
N PRO A 49 3.98 -1.46 -7.44
CA PRO A 49 3.36 -0.15 -7.32
C PRO A 49 4.42 0.96 -7.21
N ASP A 50 4.03 2.17 -7.56
CA ASP A 50 4.88 3.35 -7.38
C ASP A 50 4.76 3.89 -5.96
N ILE A 51 3.57 3.76 -5.35
CA ILE A 51 3.27 4.29 -4.03
C ILE A 51 2.59 3.21 -3.20
N VAL A 52 3.03 3.05 -1.96
CA VAL A 52 2.37 2.19 -0.97
C VAL A 52 1.89 3.05 0.18
N LEU A 53 0.58 3.10 0.38
CA LEU A 53 -0.06 3.80 1.50
C LEU A 53 -0.40 2.73 2.54
N THR A 54 0.27 2.75 3.68
CA THR A 54 0.16 1.68 4.67
C THR A 54 -0.02 2.20 6.09
N ASP A 55 -0.76 1.44 6.90
CA ASP A 55 -0.79 1.65 8.34
C ASP A 55 0.49 1.08 8.96
N ILE A 56 0.87 1.58 10.14
CA ILE A 56 2.05 1.09 10.86
C ILE A 56 1.77 -0.27 11.47
N LYS A 57 0.66 -0.40 12.19
CA LYS A 57 0.31 -1.63 12.93
C LYS A 57 -0.62 -2.51 12.13
N MET A 58 -0.09 -3.65 11.66
CA MET A 58 -0.87 -4.64 10.95
C MET A 58 -0.45 -6.04 11.40
N PRO A 59 -1.35 -7.01 11.40
CA PRO A 59 -0.99 -8.40 11.67
C PRO A 59 0.02 -8.93 10.65
N GLY A 60 0.92 -9.76 11.08
CA GLY A 60 1.96 -10.35 10.24
C GLY A 60 3.16 -9.44 10.11
N LEU A 61 3.16 -8.56 9.13
CA LEU A 61 4.21 -7.55 8.96
C LEU A 61 3.62 -6.18 9.27
N SER A 62 4.30 -5.41 10.11
CA SER A 62 3.94 -4.01 10.32
C SER A 62 4.32 -3.17 9.09
N GLY A 63 3.81 -1.94 9.00
CA GLY A 63 4.20 -1.04 7.92
C GLY A 63 5.70 -0.76 7.90
N LEU A 64 6.33 -0.63 9.07
CA LEU A 64 7.77 -0.42 9.16
C LEU A 64 8.57 -1.64 8.72
N GLU A 65 8.13 -2.84 9.11
CA GLU A 65 8.77 -4.07 8.66
C GLU A 65 8.63 -4.27 7.14
N LEU A 66 7.49 -3.88 6.58
CA LEU A 66 7.24 -3.93 5.16
C LEU A 66 8.23 -3.03 4.40
N ILE A 67 8.40 -1.80 4.87
CA ILE A 67 9.36 -0.85 4.29
C ILE A 67 10.77 -1.42 4.33
N GLU A 68 11.17 -1.96 5.48
CA GLU A 68 12.50 -2.52 5.67
C GLU A 68 12.77 -3.67 4.71
N LYS A 69 11.81 -4.58 4.56
CA LYS A 69 11.95 -5.72 3.66
C LYS A 69 12.08 -5.33 2.19
N LEU A 70 11.44 -4.23 1.79
CA LEU A 70 11.36 -3.82 0.39
C LEU A 70 12.37 -2.75 0.01
N ASN A 71 13.04 -2.16 1.00
CA ASN A 71 13.94 -1.03 0.76
C ASN A 71 15.05 -1.34 -0.24
N ASP A 72 15.61 -2.54 -0.20
CA ASP A 72 16.69 -2.95 -1.10
C ASP A 72 16.21 -3.42 -2.47
N THR A 73 14.93 -3.77 -2.60
CA THR A 73 14.38 -4.38 -3.80
C THR A 73 13.56 -3.43 -4.66
N ARG A 74 13.10 -2.31 -4.10
CA ARG A 74 12.19 -1.36 -4.78
C ARG A 74 12.63 0.08 -4.50
N GLU A 75 13.74 0.49 -5.11
CA GLU A 75 14.36 1.79 -4.87
C GLU A 75 13.47 2.99 -5.18
N ASN A 76 12.62 2.87 -6.20
CA ASN A 76 11.79 3.99 -6.66
C ASN A 76 10.39 3.99 -6.04
N MET A 77 10.13 3.07 -5.12
CA MET A 77 8.83 2.99 -4.47
C MET A 77 8.75 3.98 -3.31
N GLN A 78 7.65 4.73 -3.25
CA GLN A 78 7.39 5.67 -2.18
C GLN A 78 6.44 5.07 -1.16
N PHE A 79 6.73 5.23 0.12
CA PHE A 79 5.87 4.78 1.21
C PHE A 79 5.26 5.96 1.92
N ILE A 80 3.95 5.90 2.14
CA ILE A 80 3.22 6.89 2.94
C ILE A 80 2.63 6.13 4.12
N ILE A 81 2.96 6.57 5.32
CA ILE A 81 2.48 5.97 6.57
C ILE A 81 1.28 6.78 7.08
N LEU A 82 0.23 6.07 7.42
CA LEU A 82 -0.99 6.68 7.97
C LEU A 82 -0.87 6.92 9.47
#